data_be5e878a90ce8d3277e5a2cee414f22b
#
_entry.id   be5e878a90ce8d3277e5a2cee414f22b
#
_cell.length_a   1.000
_cell.length_b   1.000
_cell.length_c   1.000
_cell.angle_alpha   90.00
_cell.angle_beta   90.00
_cell.angle_gamma   90.00
#
_symmetry.space_group_name_H-M   'P 1'
#
loop_
_entity.id
_entity.type
_entity.pdbx_description
1 polymer ?
#
loop_
_entity_poly.entity_id
_entity_poly.type
_entity_poly.pdbx_seq_one_letter_code
_entity_poly.pdbx_strand_id
1 'polypeptide(L)'
;KLLETVRAVSSLANVTSVIQSADLPYGNGSPILAAKDHLEPGEGFVYMFGDDLVLSDVPAVKQLVDTYDAHNPAAVIAVQEVPDDMLSAYGMVALKPGTDPMELDAIIEKPTKEEAPSNLAQFGRFVLSYKAVEVLEQTALGKGNELWLTDAIDRLSKDDRVLVQKIEGTWYTTGDHYQLLIANIEYALSDPQISDRLKAYLKAKASSL
;
A
#
# COMPACT_ATOMS: atom_id res chain seq x y z
N LYS A 1 -20.27 25.08 4.69
CA LYS A 1 -20.09 24.06 3.63
C LYS A 1 -18.76 23.30 3.79
N LEU A 2 -17.57 23.96 3.70
CA LEU A 2 -16.27 23.25 3.83
C LEU A 2 -16.11 22.58 5.20
N LEU A 3 -16.44 23.26 6.30
CA LEU A 3 -16.42 22.71 7.66
C LEU A 3 -17.42 21.57 7.86
N GLU A 4 -18.55 21.59 7.19
CA GLU A 4 -19.54 20.51 7.23
C GLU A 4 -19.00 19.27 6.51
N THR A 5 -18.31 19.44 5.38
CA THR A 5 -17.65 18.33 4.67
C THR A 5 -16.55 17.70 5.54
N VAL A 6 -15.69 18.52 6.17
CA VAL A 6 -14.65 18.01 7.07
C VAL A 6 -15.25 17.27 8.27
N ARG A 7 -16.31 17.81 8.88
CA ARG A 7 -17.01 17.14 9.99
C ARG A 7 -17.70 15.83 9.54
N ALA A 8 -18.29 15.80 8.34
CA ALA A 8 -18.88 14.60 7.79
C ALA A 8 -17.83 13.51 7.59
N VAL A 9 -16.66 13.85 7.04
CA VAL A 9 -15.54 12.89 6.89
C VAL A 9 -15.06 12.41 8.25
N SER A 10 -14.84 13.29 9.23
CA SER A 10 -14.37 12.91 10.57
C SER A 10 -15.38 12.08 11.39
N SER A 11 -16.66 12.05 10.96
CA SER A 11 -17.70 11.23 11.58
C SER A 11 -17.87 9.84 10.95
N LEU A 12 -17.13 9.54 9.87
CA LEU A 12 -17.21 8.24 9.19
C LEU A 12 -16.59 7.10 10.01
N ALA A 13 -15.69 7.42 10.93
CA ALA A 13 -15.01 6.44 11.78
C ALA A 13 -14.60 7.06 13.12
N ASN A 14 -14.34 6.21 14.11
CA ASN A 14 -13.65 6.61 15.34
C ASN A 14 -12.15 6.78 15.01
N VAL A 15 -11.63 7.99 15.18
CA VAL A 15 -10.24 8.31 14.89
C VAL A 15 -9.46 8.43 16.19
N THR A 16 -8.40 7.63 16.32
CA THR A 16 -7.42 7.71 17.40
C THR A 16 -6.06 8.06 16.81
N SER A 17 -5.36 9.00 17.43
CA SER A 17 -4.00 9.35 17.05
C SER A 17 -3.01 8.72 18.02
N VAL A 18 -1.99 8.05 17.48
CA VAL A 18 -0.90 7.44 18.25
C VAL A 18 0.39 8.17 17.92
N ILE A 19 1.12 8.57 18.96
CA ILE A 19 2.45 9.19 18.79
C ILE A 19 3.48 8.07 18.71
N GLN A 20 4.20 7.99 17.60
CA GLN A 20 5.33 7.08 17.49
C GLN A 20 6.45 7.53 18.42
N SER A 21 6.85 6.66 19.38
CA SER A 21 7.97 6.93 20.28
C SER A 21 9.28 7.05 19.52
N ALA A 22 10.15 7.95 19.99
CA ALA A 22 11.53 8.06 19.49
C ALA A 22 12.41 6.84 19.83
N ASP A 23 11.95 5.98 20.75
CA ASP A 23 12.65 4.73 21.12
C ASP A 23 12.38 3.61 20.09
N LEU A 24 11.36 3.76 19.24
CA LEU A 24 11.11 2.82 18.14
C LEU A 24 12.13 3.05 17.01
N PRO A 25 12.55 1.98 16.33
CA PRO A 25 13.41 2.12 15.15
C PRO A 25 12.76 3.00 14.10
N TYR A 26 13.56 3.68 13.29
CA TYR A 26 13.06 4.33 12.08
C TYR A 26 12.64 3.25 11.07
N GLY A 27 11.58 3.51 10.27
CA GLY A 27 11.10 2.62 9.22
C GLY A 27 9.59 2.49 9.20
N ASN A 28 9.07 1.95 8.10
CA ASN A 28 7.63 1.83 7.86
C ASN A 28 6.95 0.69 8.66
N GLY A 29 7.70 -0.15 9.36
CA GLY A 29 7.15 -1.11 10.32
C GLY A 29 6.83 -0.48 11.68
N SER A 30 7.54 0.57 12.08
CA SER A 30 7.43 1.17 13.41
C SER A 30 6.06 1.76 13.75
N PRO A 31 5.29 2.38 12.82
CA PRO A 31 3.92 2.82 13.12
C PRO A 31 2.98 1.69 13.55
N ILE A 32 3.17 0.47 13.05
CA ILE A 32 2.39 -0.70 13.47
C ILE A 32 2.71 -1.03 14.93
N LEU A 33 4.01 -1.05 15.31
CA LEU A 33 4.41 -1.29 16.69
C LEU A 33 3.94 -0.18 17.64
N ALA A 34 3.92 1.07 17.18
CA ALA A 34 3.38 2.17 17.98
C ALA A 34 1.88 2.01 18.24
N ALA A 35 1.14 1.43 17.31
CA ALA A 35 -0.31 1.24 17.41
C ALA A 35 -0.72 -0.13 17.99
N LYS A 36 0.21 -1.01 18.35
CA LYS A 36 -0.07 -2.41 18.72
C LYS A 36 -1.09 -2.57 19.85
N ASP A 37 -1.08 -1.68 20.83
CA ASP A 37 -2.01 -1.72 21.95
C ASP A 37 -3.47 -1.40 21.58
N HIS A 38 -3.70 -0.97 20.34
CA HIS A 38 -5.01 -0.75 19.73
C HIS A 38 -5.43 -1.86 18.77
N LEU A 39 -4.59 -2.89 18.59
CA LEU A 39 -4.84 -4.04 17.72
C LEU A 39 -5.17 -5.26 18.60
N GLU A 40 -6.25 -5.96 18.26
CA GLU A 40 -6.69 -7.11 19.04
C GLU A 40 -6.11 -8.42 18.46
N PRO A 41 -5.56 -9.31 19.33
CA PRO A 41 -5.16 -10.64 18.90
C PRO A 41 -6.32 -11.40 18.28
N GLY A 42 -6.11 -11.97 17.09
CA GLY A 42 -7.12 -12.73 16.34
C GLY A 42 -7.92 -11.91 15.34
N GLU A 43 -7.76 -10.59 15.30
CA GLU A 43 -8.35 -9.73 14.29
C GLU A 43 -7.36 -9.43 13.15
N GLY A 44 -7.90 -9.23 11.94
CA GLY A 44 -7.19 -8.63 10.83
C GLY A 44 -7.33 -7.11 10.85
N PHE A 45 -6.29 -6.40 10.46
CA PHE A 45 -6.33 -4.95 10.34
C PHE A 45 -5.77 -4.48 9.00
N VAL A 46 -6.27 -3.33 8.54
CA VAL A 46 -5.77 -2.68 7.34
C VAL A 46 -4.62 -1.73 7.70
N TYR A 47 -3.49 -1.87 7.00
CA TYR A 47 -2.39 -0.93 7.10
C TYR A 47 -2.21 -0.19 5.78
N MET A 48 -2.11 1.14 5.83
CA MET A 48 -2.05 1.97 4.63
C MET A 48 -0.99 3.05 4.76
N PHE A 49 -0.21 3.24 3.68
CA PHE A 49 0.63 4.43 3.54
C PHE A 49 -0.22 5.61 3.06
N GLY A 50 0.05 6.79 3.60
CA GLY A 50 -0.74 7.98 3.30
C GLY A 50 -0.49 8.59 1.92
N ASP A 51 0.60 8.21 1.28
CA ASP A 51 1.06 8.72 -0.02
C ASP A 51 0.74 7.79 -1.21
N ASP A 52 0.05 6.67 -0.98
CA ASP A 52 -0.44 5.79 -2.04
C ASP A 52 -1.92 6.04 -2.31
N LEU A 53 -2.27 6.35 -3.55
CA LEU A 53 -3.65 6.51 -4.01
C LEU A 53 -3.96 5.48 -5.08
N VAL A 54 -5.19 4.97 -5.09
CA VAL A 54 -5.67 4.05 -6.15
C VAL A 54 -6.99 4.57 -6.70
N LEU A 55 -7.00 4.86 -7.99
CA LEU A 55 -8.22 5.19 -8.73
C LEU A 55 -8.81 3.90 -9.29
N SER A 56 -9.97 3.48 -8.78
CA SER A 56 -10.64 2.23 -9.14
C SER A 56 -12.14 2.29 -8.83
N ASP A 57 -12.92 1.48 -9.52
CA ASP A 57 -14.37 1.34 -9.26
C ASP A 57 -14.63 0.64 -7.91
N VAL A 58 -13.84 -0.40 -7.60
CA VAL A 58 -13.85 -1.07 -6.30
C VAL A 58 -12.65 -0.59 -5.49
N PRO A 59 -12.84 0.03 -4.32
CA PRO A 59 -11.72 0.52 -3.51
C PRO A 59 -10.66 -0.56 -3.26
N ALA A 60 -9.37 -0.21 -3.40
CA ALA A 60 -8.27 -1.16 -3.24
C ALA A 60 -8.31 -1.90 -1.89
N VAL A 61 -8.64 -1.20 -0.81
CA VAL A 61 -8.81 -1.81 0.52
C VAL A 61 -9.91 -2.88 0.51
N LYS A 62 -11.02 -2.64 -0.18
CA LYS A 62 -12.09 -3.63 -0.27
C LYS A 62 -11.63 -4.88 -1.02
N GLN A 63 -10.88 -4.73 -2.11
CA GLN A 63 -10.32 -5.88 -2.85
C GLN A 63 -9.43 -6.74 -1.94
N LEU A 64 -8.61 -6.11 -1.09
CA LEU A 64 -7.75 -6.83 -0.12
C LEU A 64 -8.56 -7.50 0.99
N VAL A 65 -9.55 -6.80 1.56
CA VAL A 65 -10.40 -7.33 2.63
C VAL A 65 -11.22 -8.52 2.14
N ASP A 66 -11.80 -8.43 0.93
CA ASP A 66 -12.55 -9.53 0.33
C ASP A 66 -11.66 -10.78 0.16
N THR A 67 -10.39 -10.60 -0.26
CA THR A 67 -9.42 -11.70 -0.35
C THR A 67 -9.04 -12.24 1.02
N TYR A 68 -8.85 -11.37 2.00
CA TYR A 68 -8.54 -11.76 3.38
C TYR A 68 -9.67 -12.57 4.02
N ASP A 69 -10.90 -12.10 3.91
CA ASP A 69 -12.09 -12.75 4.47
C ASP A 69 -12.38 -14.11 3.80
N ALA A 70 -12.14 -14.22 2.50
CA ALA A 70 -12.36 -15.46 1.76
C ALA A 70 -11.34 -16.56 2.10
N HIS A 71 -10.11 -16.19 2.49
CA HIS A 71 -8.99 -17.15 2.59
C HIS A 71 -8.33 -17.20 3.97
N ASN A 72 -8.60 -16.25 4.85
CA ASN A 72 -8.03 -16.12 6.19
C ASN A 72 -6.49 -16.34 6.24
N PRO A 73 -5.70 -15.63 5.42
CA PRO A 73 -4.25 -15.74 5.41
C PRO A 73 -3.63 -14.94 6.58
N ALA A 74 -2.32 -15.08 6.80
CA ALA A 74 -1.61 -14.22 7.74
C ALA A 74 -1.47 -12.77 7.25
N ALA A 75 -1.44 -12.57 5.92
CA ALA A 75 -1.49 -11.24 5.30
C ALA A 75 -2.01 -11.30 3.87
N VAL A 76 -2.54 -10.18 3.38
CA VAL A 76 -2.76 -9.88 1.95
C VAL A 76 -2.03 -8.59 1.62
N ILE A 77 -1.18 -8.63 0.60
CA ILE A 77 -0.42 -7.47 0.12
C ILE A 77 -0.90 -7.02 -1.26
N ALA A 78 -1.00 -5.72 -1.46
CA ALA A 78 -1.34 -5.13 -2.75
C ALA A 78 -0.13 -5.05 -3.66
N VAL A 79 -0.31 -5.41 -4.94
CA VAL A 79 0.71 -5.24 -5.97
C VAL A 79 0.12 -4.65 -7.25
N GLN A 80 0.98 -3.96 -8.02
CA GLN A 80 0.76 -3.63 -9.43
C GLN A 80 2.03 -3.86 -10.26
N GLU A 81 1.86 -4.09 -11.55
CA GLU A 81 2.99 -4.13 -12.49
C GLU A 81 3.54 -2.72 -12.69
N VAL A 82 4.85 -2.62 -12.65
CA VAL A 82 5.57 -1.37 -12.90
C VAL A 82 6.56 -1.54 -14.07
N PRO A 83 6.89 -0.45 -14.79
CA PRO A 83 7.92 -0.49 -15.82
C PRO A 83 9.32 -0.72 -15.23
N ASP A 84 10.24 -1.19 -16.06
CA ASP A 84 11.59 -1.61 -15.68
C ASP A 84 12.42 -0.54 -14.96
N ASP A 85 12.21 0.73 -15.28
CA ASP A 85 12.90 1.86 -14.65
C ASP A 85 12.42 2.18 -13.23
N MET A 86 11.32 1.56 -12.80
CA MET A 86 10.76 1.71 -11.45
C MET A 86 11.05 0.53 -10.53
N LEU A 87 11.69 -0.55 -11.00
CA LEU A 87 11.94 -1.77 -10.21
C LEU A 87 12.73 -1.50 -8.92
N SER A 88 13.67 -0.56 -8.94
CA SER A 88 14.49 -0.22 -7.77
C SER A 88 13.84 0.78 -6.81
N ALA A 89 12.61 1.21 -7.07
CA ALA A 89 11.91 2.16 -6.21
C ALA A 89 11.07 1.49 -5.11
N TYR A 90 10.68 0.22 -5.30
CA TYR A 90 9.69 -0.48 -4.48
C TYR A 90 10.16 -1.86 -4.03
N GLY A 91 9.43 -2.48 -3.12
CA GLY A 91 9.55 -3.91 -2.84
C GLY A 91 8.99 -4.73 -4.00
N MET A 92 9.83 -5.59 -4.59
CA MET A 92 9.46 -6.43 -5.73
C MET A 92 9.14 -7.85 -5.28
N VAL A 93 8.02 -8.38 -5.78
CA VAL A 93 7.41 -9.63 -5.30
C VAL A 93 7.72 -10.80 -6.21
N ALA A 94 8.18 -11.92 -5.64
CA ALA A 94 8.16 -13.24 -6.28
C ALA A 94 6.91 -14.02 -5.83
N LEU A 95 6.30 -14.75 -6.75
CA LEU A 95 5.13 -15.59 -6.49
C LEU A 95 5.50 -17.05 -6.43
N LYS A 96 4.86 -17.82 -5.53
CA LYS A 96 4.91 -19.29 -5.55
C LYS A 96 4.27 -19.81 -6.84
N PRO A 97 4.94 -20.66 -7.60
CA PRO A 97 4.39 -21.17 -8.85
C PRO A 97 3.09 -21.97 -8.66
N GLY A 98 2.09 -21.71 -9.51
CA GLY A 98 0.88 -22.51 -9.59
C GLY A 98 -0.11 -22.35 -8.43
N THR A 99 0.03 -21.31 -7.61
CA THR A 99 -0.92 -21.01 -6.55
C THR A 99 -2.10 -20.14 -7.05
N ASP A 100 -3.30 -20.49 -6.62
CA ASP A 100 -4.52 -19.73 -6.84
C ASP A 100 -5.37 -19.74 -5.54
N PRO A 101 -5.56 -18.60 -4.87
CA PRO A 101 -5.00 -17.28 -5.18
C PRO A 101 -3.46 -17.23 -5.10
N MET A 102 -2.87 -16.19 -5.71
CA MET A 102 -1.43 -15.96 -5.73
C MET A 102 -0.84 -15.90 -4.31
N GLU A 103 0.23 -16.64 -4.06
CA GLU A 103 0.94 -16.63 -2.78
C GLU A 103 2.34 -16.04 -2.93
N LEU A 104 2.75 -15.31 -1.89
CA LEU A 104 4.09 -14.74 -1.78
C LEU A 104 5.14 -15.86 -1.60
N ASP A 105 6.15 -15.85 -2.47
CA ASP A 105 7.37 -16.65 -2.29
C ASP A 105 8.47 -15.83 -1.61
N ALA A 106 8.73 -14.62 -2.12
CA ALA A 106 9.70 -13.68 -1.57
C ALA A 106 9.34 -12.24 -1.93
N ILE A 107 9.89 -11.29 -1.14
CA ILE A 107 9.85 -9.87 -1.45
C ILE A 107 11.23 -9.27 -1.20
N ILE A 108 11.73 -8.48 -2.16
CA ILE A 108 13.03 -7.82 -2.08
C ILE A 108 12.81 -6.32 -2.11
N GLU A 109 13.21 -5.64 -1.02
CA GLU A 109 13.07 -4.19 -0.89
C GLU A 109 14.11 -3.47 -1.75
N LYS A 110 13.62 -2.64 -2.68
CA LYS A 110 14.44 -1.80 -3.58
C LYS A 110 15.62 -2.55 -4.20
N PRO A 111 15.33 -3.64 -4.95
CA PRO A 111 16.38 -4.43 -5.61
C PRO A 111 17.05 -3.63 -6.73
N THR A 112 18.19 -4.08 -7.19
CA THR A 112 18.67 -3.70 -8.53
C THR A 112 17.79 -4.36 -9.60
N LYS A 113 17.90 -3.90 -10.86
CA LYS A 113 17.12 -4.49 -11.96
C LYS A 113 17.41 -5.99 -12.14
N GLU A 114 18.66 -6.38 -11.93
CA GLU A 114 19.12 -7.76 -12.04
C GLU A 114 18.65 -8.65 -10.89
N GLU A 115 18.40 -8.06 -9.70
CA GLU A 115 17.92 -8.77 -8.51
C GLU A 115 16.39 -8.83 -8.44
N ALA A 116 15.68 -7.99 -9.21
CA ALA A 116 14.23 -7.94 -9.16
C ALA A 116 13.62 -9.28 -9.64
N PRO A 117 12.83 -9.96 -8.78
CA PRO A 117 12.31 -11.30 -9.12
C PRO A 117 11.17 -11.22 -10.14
N SER A 118 10.54 -10.07 -10.29
CA SER A 118 9.42 -9.81 -11.21
C SER A 118 9.26 -8.30 -11.43
N ASN A 119 8.23 -7.89 -12.17
CA ASN A 119 7.77 -6.50 -12.26
C ASN A 119 6.57 -6.17 -11.38
N LEU A 120 6.24 -7.04 -10.41
CA LEU A 120 5.16 -6.82 -9.45
C LEU A 120 5.69 -6.00 -8.26
N ALA A 121 5.37 -4.73 -8.22
CA ALA A 121 5.71 -3.82 -7.12
C ALA A 121 4.66 -3.89 -6.02
N GLN A 122 5.10 -4.12 -4.80
CA GLN A 122 4.28 -3.96 -3.62
C GLN A 122 4.17 -2.48 -3.27
N PHE A 123 2.99 -2.03 -2.87
CA PHE A 123 2.74 -0.66 -2.43
C PHE A 123 1.94 -0.62 -1.12
N GLY A 124 1.82 0.53 -0.51
CA GLY A 124 1.35 0.72 0.86
C GLY A 124 -0.13 0.44 1.11
N ARG A 125 -0.58 -0.76 0.75
CA ARG A 125 -1.92 -1.29 1.05
C ARG A 125 -1.81 -2.74 1.47
N PHE A 126 -2.22 -3.02 2.71
CA PHE A 126 -2.10 -4.34 3.32
C PHE A 126 -3.35 -4.67 4.13
N VAL A 127 -3.70 -5.95 4.22
CA VAL A 127 -4.47 -6.51 5.31
C VAL A 127 -3.56 -7.48 6.05
N LEU A 128 -3.39 -7.26 7.34
CA LEU A 128 -2.46 -8.01 8.19
C LEU A 128 -3.21 -8.66 9.35
N SER A 129 -2.87 -9.88 9.70
CA SER A 129 -3.28 -10.48 10.97
C SER A 129 -2.37 -9.98 12.11
N TYR A 130 -2.80 -10.16 13.36
CA TYR A 130 -1.97 -9.83 14.52
C TYR A 130 -0.61 -10.55 14.52
N LYS A 131 -0.52 -11.71 13.86
CA LYS A 131 0.73 -12.45 13.68
C LYS A 131 1.83 -11.63 12.97
N ALA A 132 1.44 -10.73 12.06
CA ALA A 132 2.39 -9.82 11.44
C ALA A 132 3.03 -8.84 12.46
N VAL A 133 2.30 -8.46 13.51
CA VAL A 133 2.85 -7.64 14.61
C VAL A 133 3.88 -8.44 15.40
N GLU A 134 3.57 -9.70 15.74
CA GLU A 134 4.49 -10.60 16.47
C GLU A 134 5.79 -10.86 15.70
N VAL A 135 5.68 -11.05 14.37
CA VAL A 135 6.85 -11.22 13.50
C VAL A 135 7.64 -9.91 13.41
N LEU A 136 6.96 -8.78 13.30
CA LEU A 136 7.59 -7.46 13.19
C LEU A 136 8.40 -7.10 14.45
N GLU A 137 7.91 -7.44 15.65
CA GLU A 137 8.62 -7.27 16.93
C GLU A 137 9.96 -8.03 16.99
N GLN A 138 10.08 -9.11 16.21
CA GLN A 138 11.26 -9.97 16.14
C GLN A 138 12.09 -9.74 14.88
N THR A 139 11.67 -8.81 14.01
CA THR A 139 12.36 -8.54 12.75
C THR A 139 13.58 -7.67 13.00
N ALA A 140 14.73 -8.10 12.50
CA ALA A 140 15.96 -7.30 12.56
C ALA A 140 15.86 -6.06 11.67
N LEU A 141 16.65 -5.03 11.98
CA LEU A 141 16.74 -3.86 11.12
C LEU A 141 17.39 -4.24 9.79
N GLY A 142 16.75 -3.82 8.70
CA GLY A 142 17.17 -4.10 7.34
C GLY A 142 18.06 -2.99 6.74
N LYS A 143 17.93 -2.79 5.43
CA LYS A 143 18.68 -1.78 4.67
C LYS A 143 18.53 -0.39 5.30
N GLY A 144 19.63 0.34 5.45
CA GLY A 144 19.63 1.67 6.06
C GLY A 144 19.43 1.69 7.58
N ASN A 145 19.49 0.55 8.26
CA ASN A 145 19.21 0.39 9.70
C ASN A 145 17.76 0.77 10.05
N GLU A 146 16.82 0.42 9.14
CA GLU A 146 15.39 0.70 9.25
C GLU A 146 14.59 -0.57 9.54
N LEU A 147 13.45 -0.43 10.23
CA LEU A 147 12.50 -1.52 10.43
C LEU A 147 11.54 -1.56 9.22
N TRP A 148 11.81 -2.46 8.29
CA TRP A 148 11.01 -2.62 7.09
C TRP A 148 9.86 -3.61 7.29
N LEU A 149 8.64 -3.18 6.97
CA LEU A 149 7.48 -4.07 6.95
C LEU A 149 7.63 -5.18 5.90
N THR A 150 8.29 -4.88 4.78
CA THR A 150 8.57 -5.86 3.72
C THR A 150 9.42 -7.03 4.23
N ASP A 151 10.43 -6.76 5.08
CA ASP A 151 11.27 -7.80 5.69
C ASP A 151 10.45 -8.69 6.65
N ALA A 152 9.54 -8.08 7.42
CA ALA A 152 8.63 -8.81 8.29
C ALA A 152 7.64 -9.68 7.51
N ILE A 153 7.09 -9.17 6.41
CA ILE A 153 6.17 -9.91 5.53
C ILE A 153 6.89 -11.06 4.81
N ASP A 154 8.13 -10.82 4.33
CA ASP A 154 8.94 -11.89 3.73
C ASP A 154 9.19 -13.01 4.76
N ARG A 155 9.57 -12.66 5.98
CA ARG A 155 9.74 -13.64 7.06
C ARG A 155 8.43 -14.36 7.39
N LEU A 156 7.31 -13.63 7.50
CA LEU A 156 5.99 -14.22 7.75
C LEU A 156 5.62 -15.26 6.67
N SER A 157 5.96 -15.01 5.41
CA SER A 157 5.63 -15.90 4.28
C SER A 157 6.35 -17.26 4.30
N LYS A 158 7.39 -17.43 5.15
CA LYS A 158 8.13 -18.69 5.27
C LYS A 158 7.38 -19.71 6.14
N ASP A 159 6.63 -19.21 7.13
CA ASP A 159 5.93 -20.05 8.09
C ASP A 159 4.40 -20.02 7.89
N ASP A 160 3.89 -18.98 7.25
CA ASP A 160 2.48 -18.70 7.11
C ASP A 160 2.09 -18.33 5.67
N ARG A 161 0.80 -18.44 5.39
CA ARG A 161 0.24 -18.08 4.10
C ARG A 161 0.10 -16.58 3.97
N VAL A 162 0.85 -15.98 3.03
CA VAL A 162 0.73 -14.57 2.64
C VAL A 162 0.21 -14.53 1.19
N LEU A 163 -0.91 -13.87 0.97
CA LEU A 163 -1.51 -13.71 -0.34
C LEU A 163 -1.08 -12.41 -1.01
N VAL A 164 -1.00 -12.47 -2.32
CA VAL A 164 -0.67 -11.34 -3.19
C VAL A 164 -1.89 -10.99 -4.03
N GLN A 165 -2.40 -9.77 -3.87
CA GLN A 165 -3.55 -9.28 -4.61
C GLN A 165 -3.09 -8.24 -5.64
N LYS A 166 -3.18 -8.59 -6.93
CA LYS A 166 -3.05 -7.59 -8.00
C LYS A 166 -4.31 -6.70 -7.98
N ILE A 167 -4.11 -5.43 -7.67
CA ILE A 167 -5.21 -4.46 -7.52
C ILE A 167 -5.74 -4.05 -8.89
N GLU A 168 -7.05 -4.11 -9.04
CA GLU A 168 -7.76 -3.49 -10.16
C GLU A 168 -7.81 -1.97 -9.97
N GLY A 169 -7.52 -1.22 -11.03
CA GLY A 169 -7.42 0.24 -11.00
C GLY A 169 -6.01 0.73 -11.30
N THR A 170 -5.77 2.00 -11.07
CA THR A 170 -4.45 2.63 -11.29
C THR A 170 -3.91 3.17 -9.99
N TRP A 171 -2.74 2.71 -9.61
CA TRP A 171 -2.01 3.21 -8.46
C TRP A 171 -1.16 4.44 -8.82
N TYR A 172 -1.18 5.43 -7.92
CA TYR A 172 -0.36 6.63 -7.96
C TYR A 172 0.36 6.80 -6.63
N THR A 173 1.70 6.92 -6.66
CA THR A 173 2.45 7.37 -5.48
C THR A 173 2.50 8.89 -5.44
N THR A 174 2.13 9.49 -4.31
CA THR A 174 2.14 10.96 -4.16
C THR A 174 3.37 11.48 -3.42
N GLY A 175 4.31 10.59 -3.08
CA GLY A 175 5.63 10.94 -2.54
C GLY A 175 6.55 11.62 -3.56
N ASP A 176 6.28 11.45 -4.86
CA ASP A 176 6.94 12.15 -5.96
C ASP A 176 6.06 13.30 -6.48
N HIS A 177 6.66 14.49 -6.70
CA HIS A 177 5.92 15.69 -7.12
C HIS A 177 5.26 15.55 -8.49
N TYR A 178 5.90 14.86 -9.44
CA TYR A 178 5.34 14.64 -10.76
C TYR A 178 4.15 13.67 -10.69
N GLN A 179 4.32 12.56 -9.97
CA GLN A 179 3.24 11.58 -9.77
C GLN A 179 2.06 12.18 -9.00
N LEU A 180 2.31 13.05 -8.01
CA LEU A 180 1.26 13.80 -7.32
C LEU A 180 0.46 14.68 -8.30
N LEU A 181 1.14 15.36 -9.25
CA LEU A 181 0.46 16.16 -10.27
C LEU A 181 -0.40 15.27 -11.18
N ILE A 182 0.14 14.15 -11.64
CA ILE A 182 -0.61 13.18 -12.47
C ILE A 182 -1.83 12.66 -11.71
N ALA A 183 -1.66 12.23 -10.45
CA ALA A 183 -2.78 11.78 -9.62
C ALA A 183 -3.88 12.85 -9.51
N ASN A 184 -3.53 14.11 -9.25
CA ASN A 184 -4.50 15.21 -9.20
C ASN A 184 -5.26 15.38 -10.54
N ILE A 185 -4.57 15.27 -11.68
CA ILE A 185 -5.20 15.38 -12.99
C ILE A 185 -6.17 14.21 -13.21
N GLU A 186 -5.76 12.98 -12.95
CA GLU A 186 -6.57 11.79 -13.18
C GLU A 186 -7.81 11.74 -12.27
N TYR A 187 -7.65 12.06 -10.98
CA TYR A 187 -8.78 12.18 -10.07
C TYR A 187 -9.74 13.32 -10.49
N ALA A 188 -9.21 14.45 -10.95
CA ALA A 188 -10.03 15.55 -11.45
C ALA A 188 -10.74 15.20 -12.78
N LEU A 189 -10.13 14.37 -13.63
CA LEU A 189 -10.76 13.86 -14.86
C LEU A 189 -11.87 12.83 -14.56
N SER A 190 -11.81 12.14 -13.43
CA SER A 190 -12.85 11.21 -12.98
C SER A 190 -14.01 11.90 -12.25
N ASP A 191 -13.84 13.17 -11.80
CA ASP A 191 -14.90 13.94 -11.13
C ASP A 191 -15.85 14.58 -12.12
N PRO A 192 -17.15 14.17 -12.17
CA PRO A 192 -18.12 14.75 -13.10
C PRO A 192 -18.33 16.26 -12.97
N GLN A 193 -18.01 16.86 -11.80
CA GLN A 193 -18.22 18.30 -11.57
C GLN A 193 -17.19 19.18 -12.25
N ILE A 194 -15.95 18.65 -12.47
CA ILE A 194 -14.83 19.42 -13.00
C ILE A 194 -14.21 18.83 -14.27
N SER A 195 -14.49 17.57 -14.59
CA SER A 195 -13.90 16.81 -15.69
C SER A 195 -13.96 17.57 -17.03
N ASP A 196 -15.12 18.08 -17.44
CA ASP A 196 -15.27 18.74 -18.74
C ASP A 196 -14.51 20.05 -18.83
N ARG A 197 -14.47 20.83 -17.73
CA ARG A 197 -13.69 22.07 -17.67
C ARG A 197 -12.19 21.77 -17.78
N LEU A 198 -11.73 20.72 -17.06
CA LEU A 198 -10.32 20.31 -17.09
C LEU A 198 -9.93 19.82 -18.48
N LYS A 199 -10.74 18.98 -19.12
CA LYS A 199 -10.52 18.50 -20.51
C LYS A 199 -10.40 19.66 -21.50
N ALA A 200 -11.27 20.66 -21.40
CA ALA A 200 -11.23 21.83 -22.26
C ALA A 200 -9.93 22.64 -22.05
N TYR A 201 -9.54 22.85 -20.79
CA TYR A 201 -8.30 23.52 -20.43
C TYR A 201 -7.06 22.79 -20.98
N LEU A 202 -6.97 21.48 -20.74
CA LEU A 202 -5.83 20.64 -21.19
C LEU A 202 -5.69 20.65 -22.71
N LYS A 203 -6.81 20.56 -23.46
CA LYS A 203 -6.81 20.64 -24.92
C LYS A 203 -6.28 22.00 -25.41
N ALA A 204 -6.78 23.11 -24.84
CA ALA A 204 -6.34 24.44 -25.20
C ALA A 204 -4.86 24.66 -24.88
N LYS A 205 -4.40 24.15 -23.72
CA LYS A 205 -3.00 24.24 -23.29
C LYS A 205 -2.06 23.44 -24.18
N ALA A 206 -2.42 22.21 -24.51
CA ALA A 206 -1.63 21.35 -25.40
C ALA A 206 -1.46 21.96 -26.80
N SER A 207 -2.48 22.70 -27.30
CA SER A 207 -2.40 23.38 -28.59
C SER A 207 -1.47 24.62 -28.59
N SER A 208 -0.99 25.05 -27.40
CA SER A 208 -0.09 26.19 -27.20
C SER A 208 1.34 25.80 -26.82
N LEU A 209 1.65 24.52 -26.72
CA LEU A 209 2.98 23.96 -26.47
C LEU A 209 3.62 23.52 -27.79
#